data_a4a2fd2a0801531c623b4fc04c195f17
#
_entry.id   a4a2fd2a0801531c623b4fc04c195f17
#
_cell.length_a   1.000
_cell.length_b   1.000
_cell.length_c   1.000
_cell.angle_alpha   90.00
_cell.angle_beta   90.00
_cell.angle_gamma   90.00
#
_symmetry.space_group_name_H-M   'P 1'
#
loop_
_entity.id
_entity.type
_entity.pdbx_description
1 polymer ?
#
loop_
_entity_poly.entity_id
_entity_poly.type
_entity_poly.pdbx_seq_one_letter_code
_entity_poly.pdbx_strand_id
1 'polypeptide(L)'
;NIRNIFAEYALYENETSKNDDKKKAELAVELFVLVLLIFALAFHIAEVGIIGLGVIILLTSFKGITHEHYLGDAFKEALPFTALLCVFFAIVSVIHEQHLFTPVIEYIVDPNVFNESSQTIIFFLANGALSAISDNVFVATIYINEVKNLLDAGEISLEHFNNLTIAINTGTNIPSIATPNGQAAFLFL
;
A
#
# COMPACT_ATOMS: atom_id res chain seq x y z
N ASN A 1 24.95 5.85 55.17
CA ASN A 1 25.80 4.69 55.25
C ASN A 1 26.27 4.39 53.82
N ILE A 2 27.56 4.61 53.54
CA ILE A 2 28.22 4.54 52.23
C ILE A 2 27.90 3.20 51.51
N ARG A 3 27.80 2.13 52.29
CA ARG A 3 27.52 0.77 51.77
C ARG A 3 26.10 0.66 51.14
N ASN A 4 25.11 1.39 51.64
CA ASN A 4 23.75 1.38 51.08
C ASN A 4 23.69 2.18 49.77
N ILE A 5 24.48 3.25 49.65
CA ILE A 5 24.55 4.07 48.44
C ILE A 5 25.17 3.27 47.29
N PHE A 6 26.23 2.50 47.58
CA PHE A 6 26.86 1.61 46.53
C PHE A 6 25.92 0.47 46.13
N ALA A 7 25.13 -0.09 47.04
CA ALA A 7 24.15 -1.12 46.72
C ALA A 7 23.01 -0.57 45.83
N GLU A 8 22.53 0.63 46.14
CA GLU A 8 21.48 1.31 45.35
C GLU A 8 21.96 1.72 43.97
N TYR A 9 23.24 2.17 43.87
CA TYR A 9 23.84 2.50 42.57
C TYR A 9 24.06 1.25 41.71
N ALA A 10 24.47 0.13 42.27
CA ALA A 10 24.65 -1.14 41.58
C ALA A 10 23.31 -1.72 41.08
N LEU A 11 22.22 -1.53 41.84
CA LEU A 11 20.85 -1.90 41.42
C LEU A 11 20.38 -1.03 40.25
N TYR A 12 20.59 0.28 40.34
CA TYR A 12 20.24 1.21 39.28
C TYR A 12 20.98 0.95 37.97
N GLU A 13 22.32 0.68 38.06
CA GLU A 13 23.15 0.35 36.91
C GLU A 13 22.72 -0.97 36.27
N ASN A 14 22.33 -1.96 37.06
CA ASN A 14 21.87 -3.25 36.59
C ASN A 14 20.49 -3.16 35.93
N GLU A 15 19.56 -2.34 36.46
CA GLU A 15 18.26 -2.08 35.86
C GLU A 15 18.38 -1.31 34.54
N THR A 16 19.28 -0.33 34.47
CA THR A 16 19.54 0.46 33.25
C THR A 16 20.14 -0.41 32.15
N SER A 17 21.14 -1.24 32.49
CA SER A 17 21.74 -2.18 31.56
C SER A 17 20.74 -3.21 31.03
N LYS A 18 19.91 -3.77 31.91
CA LYS A 18 18.85 -4.73 31.53
C LYS A 18 17.78 -4.11 30.61
N ASN A 19 17.47 -2.82 30.83
CA ASN A 19 16.54 -2.09 29.99
C ASN A 19 17.10 -1.78 28.59
N ASP A 20 18.41 -1.47 28.53
CA ASP A 20 19.11 -1.26 27.24
C ASP A 20 19.24 -2.54 26.42
N ASP A 21 19.52 -3.67 27.07
CA ASP A 21 19.60 -4.97 26.38
C ASP A 21 18.20 -5.41 25.88
N LYS A 22 17.15 -5.12 26.62
CA LYS A 22 15.76 -5.36 26.18
C LYS A 22 15.40 -4.52 24.96
N LYS A 23 15.74 -3.23 24.97
CA LYS A 23 15.51 -2.33 23.81
C LYS A 23 16.28 -2.77 22.57
N LYS A 24 17.54 -3.23 22.74
CA LYS A 24 18.34 -3.78 21.63
C LYS A 24 17.73 -5.04 21.04
N ALA A 25 17.21 -5.94 21.90
CA ALA A 25 16.51 -7.14 21.46
C ALA A 25 15.23 -6.82 20.71
N GLU A 26 14.42 -5.86 21.20
CA GLU A 26 13.22 -5.39 20.52
C GLU A 26 13.54 -4.80 19.14
N LEU A 27 14.56 -3.94 19.05
CA LEU A 27 15.04 -3.38 17.78
C LEU A 27 15.52 -4.45 16.81
N ALA A 28 16.25 -5.46 17.31
CA ALA A 28 16.72 -6.58 16.49
C ALA A 28 15.55 -7.38 15.88
N VAL A 29 14.48 -7.61 16.67
CA VAL A 29 13.25 -8.26 16.19
C VAL A 29 12.55 -7.41 15.13
N GLU A 30 12.43 -6.10 15.37
CA GLU A 30 11.80 -5.18 14.41
C GLU A 30 12.55 -5.16 13.07
N LEU A 31 13.88 -5.07 13.12
CA LEU A 31 14.74 -5.12 11.92
C LEU A 31 14.64 -6.47 11.21
N PHE A 32 14.62 -7.57 11.94
CA PHE A 32 14.45 -8.90 11.36
C PHE A 32 13.11 -9.02 10.62
N VAL A 33 12.01 -8.61 11.26
CA VAL A 33 10.68 -8.66 10.65
C VAL A 33 10.57 -7.71 9.47
N LEU A 34 11.21 -6.53 9.51
CA LEU A 34 11.27 -5.60 8.38
C LEU A 34 12.00 -6.21 7.19
N VAL A 35 13.16 -6.85 7.41
CA VAL A 35 13.92 -7.53 6.35
C VAL A 35 13.10 -8.67 5.75
N LEU A 36 12.42 -9.44 6.60
CA LEU A 36 11.55 -10.53 6.17
C LEU A 36 10.38 -10.01 5.34
N LEU A 37 9.76 -8.90 5.74
CA LEU A 37 8.69 -8.24 4.99
C LEU A 37 9.17 -7.83 3.60
N ILE A 38 10.32 -7.11 3.52
CA ILE A 38 10.88 -6.66 2.24
C ILE A 38 11.18 -7.86 1.34
N PHE A 39 11.79 -8.91 1.90
CA PHE A 39 12.10 -10.13 1.17
C PHE A 39 10.83 -10.82 0.66
N ALA A 40 9.81 -10.98 1.51
CA ALA A 40 8.56 -11.64 1.16
C ALA A 40 7.80 -10.89 0.05
N LEU A 41 7.81 -9.56 0.10
CA LEU A 41 7.19 -8.72 -0.95
C LEU A 41 8.00 -8.74 -2.24
N ALA A 42 9.34 -8.63 -2.17
CA ALA A 42 10.20 -8.61 -3.36
C ALA A 42 10.14 -9.92 -4.16
N PHE A 43 10.03 -11.06 -3.48
CA PHE A 43 9.95 -12.37 -4.10
C PHE A 43 8.52 -12.89 -4.31
N HIS A 44 7.51 -12.08 -3.99
CA HIS A 44 6.08 -12.47 -4.12
C HIS A 44 5.78 -13.84 -3.49
N ILE A 45 6.30 -14.08 -2.26
CA ILE A 45 6.19 -15.38 -1.60
C ILE A 45 4.72 -15.73 -1.29
N ALA A 46 3.91 -14.73 -1.01
CA ALA A 46 2.48 -14.87 -0.76
C ALA A 46 1.75 -13.56 -1.11
N GLU A 47 0.43 -13.60 -1.07
CA GLU A 47 -0.43 -12.41 -1.18
C GLU A 47 -0.08 -11.38 -0.10
N VAL A 48 -0.08 -10.09 -0.46
CA VAL A 48 0.32 -8.98 0.42
C VAL A 48 -0.41 -9.00 1.77
N GLY A 49 -1.72 -9.34 1.75
CA GLY A 49 -2.52 -9.46 2.98
C GLY A 49 -2.04 -10.57 3.91
N ILE A 50 -1.61 -11.72 3.36
CA ILE A 50 -1.07 -12.84 4.13
C ILE A 50 0.30 -12.47 4.71
N ILE A 51 1.16 -11.80 3.93
CA ILE A 51 2.44 -11.30 4.40
C ILE A 51 2.23 -10.30 5.55
N GLY A 52 1.31 -9.35 5.39
CA GLY A 52 0.96 -8.37 6.42
C GLY A 52 0.45 -9.02 7.71
N LEU A 53 -0.45 -10.00 7.59
CA LEU A 53 -0.94 -10.78 8.74
C LEU A 53 0.20 -11.53 9.43
N GLY A 54 1.10 -12.14 8.67
CA GLY A 54 2.30 -12.80 9.22
C GLY A 54 3.20 -11.85 10.01
N VAL A 55 3.42 -10.64 9.50
CA VAL A 55 4.17 -9.58 10.20
C VAL A 55 3.50 -9.17 11.51
N ILE A 56 2.17 -8.97 11.51
CA ILE A 56 1.41 -8.65 12.72
C ILE A 56 1.57 -9.76 13.76
N ILE A 57 1.39 -11.02 13.37
CA ILE A 57 1.52 -12.18 14.26
C ILE A 57 2.94 -12.26 14.84
N LEU A 58 3.96 -12.10 14.01
CA LEU A 58 5.36 -12.14 14.47
C LEU A 58 5.65 -11.01 15.46
N LEU A 59 5.34 -9.77 15.13
CA LEU A 59 5.61 -8.63 16.00
C LEU A 59 4.85 -8.71 17.33
N THR A 60 3.56 -9.07 17.32
CA THR A 60 2.76 -9.20 18.53
C THR A 60 3.28 -10.35 19.42
N SER A 61 3.67 -11.47 18.81
CA SER A 61 4.22 -12.62 19.54
C SER A 61 5.57 -12.31 20.19
N PHE A 62 6.49 -11.72 19.45
CA PHE A 62 7.82 -11.39 19.97
C PHE A 62 7.82 -10.25 20.99
N LYS A 63 6.92 -9.28 20.84
CA LYS A 63 6.74 -8.18 21.81
C LYS A 63 5.90 -8.58 23.03
N GLY A 64 5.32 -9.78 23.02
CA GLY A 64 4.45 -10.24 24.10
C GLY A 64 3.13 -9.47 24.19
N ILE A 65 2.67 -8.88 23.08
CA ILE A 65 1.38 -8.18 22.99
C ILE A 65 0.29 -9.24 22.80
N THR A 66 -0.12 -9.89 23.88
CA THR A 66 -1.11 -10.99 23.85
C THR A 66 -2.43 -10.60 24.53
N HIS A 67 -2.51 -9.43 25.14
CA HIS A 67 -3.73 -8.98 25.80
C HIS A 67 -4.79 -8.57 24.78
N GLU A 68 -5.96 -9.15 24.91
CA GLU A 68 -7.11 -8.98 24.02
C GLU A 68 -7.48 -7.50 23.79
N HIS A 69 -7.39 -6.67 24.84
CA HIS A 69 -7.77 -5.27 24.74
C HIS A 69 -6.85 -4.46 23.82
N TYR A 70 -5.52 -4.73 23.77
CA TYR A 70 -4.60 -4.04 22.84
C TYR A 70 -4.91 -4.38 21.38
N LEU A 71 -5.20 -5.66 21.12
CA LEU A 71 -5.61 -6.10 19.80
C LEU A 71 -6.96 -5.50 19.42
N GLY A 72 -7.92 -5.50 20.36
CA GLY A 72 -9.25 -4.93 20.16
C GLY A 72 -9.22 -3.43 19.87
N ASP A 73 -8.37 -2.67 20.54
CA ASP A 73 -8.24 -1.23 20.32
C ASP A 73 -7.58 -0.94 18.96
N ALA A 74 -6.55 -1.69 18.56
CA ALA A 74 -5.96 -1.59 17.23
C ALA A 74 -6.96 -1.91 16.12
N PHE A 75 -7.82 -2.92 16.30
CA PHE A 75 -8.90 -3.22 15.37
C PHE A 75 -9.94 -2.12 15.27
N LYS A 76 -10.34 -1.53 16.41
CA LYS A 76 -11.28 -0.39 16.43
C LYS A 76 -10.73 0.82 15.68
N GLU A 77 -9.44 1.09 15.83
CA GLU A 77 -8.76 2.18 15.15
C GLU A 77 -8.67 1.94 13.63
N ALA A 78 -8.41 0.71 13.21
CA ALA A 78 -8.35 0.32 11.80
C ALA A 78 -9.72 0.17 11.12
N LEU A 79 -10.81 -0.05 11.88
CA LEU A 79 -12.13 -0.37 11.36
C LEU A 79 -12.73 0.70 10.43
N PRO A 80 -12.68 2.03 10.74
CA PRO A 80 -13.22 3.06 9.86
C PRO A 80 -12.55 3.04 8.47
N PHE A 81 -11.23 2.85 8.43
CA PHE A 81 -10.48 2.74 7.19
C PHE A 81 -10.84 1.49 6.41
N THR A 82 -10.88 0.34 7.08
CA THR A 82 -11.27 -0.92 6.45
C THR A 82 -12.66 -0.84 5.85
N ALA A 83 -13.62 -0.23 6.57
CA ALA A 83 -14.97 -0.02 6.08
C ALA A 83 -14.99 0.90 4.85
N LEU A 84 -14.21 2.00 4.88
CA LEU A 84 -14.06 2.91 3.74
C LEU A 84 -13.51 2.17 2.52
N LEU A 85 -12.47 1.36 2.68
CA LEU A 85 -11.90 0.56 1.60
C LEU A 85 -12.90 -0.45 1.03
N CYS A 86 -13.68 -1.13 1.88
CA CYS A 86 -14.71 -2.06 1.42
C CYS A 86 -15.77 -1.38 0.55
N VAL A 87 -16.27 -0.22 1.00
CA VAL A 87 -17.24 0.57 0.21
C VAL A 87 -16.60 1.05 -1.10
N PHE A 88 -15.38 1.52 -1.02
CA PHE A 88 -14.59 1.96 -2.16
C PHE A 88 -14.45 0.86 -3.22
N PHE A 89 -13.99 -0.33 -2.85
CA PHE A 89 -13.85 -1.45 -3.78
C PHE A 89 -15.20 -1.93 -4.34
N ALA A 90 -16.27 -1.84 -3.55
CA ALA A 90 -17.61 -2.13 -4.04
C ALA A 90 -18.03 -1.14 -5.14
N ILE A 91 -17.75 0.16 -4.97
CA ILE A 91 -18.02 1.18 -6.01
C ILE A 91 -17.17 0.91 -7.26
N VAL A 92 -15.88 0.63 -7.09
CA VAL A 92 -14.96 0.29 -8.21
C VAL A 92 -15.49 -0.91 -8.99
N SER A 93 -15.94 -1.95 -8.28
CA SER A 93 -16.50 -3.15 -8.90
C SER A 93 -17.74 -2.85 -9.73
N VAL A 94 -18.65 -2.00 -9.23
CA VAL A 94 -19.83 -1.58 -9.98
C VAL A 94 -19.45 -0.77 -11.22
N ILE A 95 -18.52 0.16 -11.13
CA ILE A 95 -18.03 0.96 -12.25
C ILE A 95 -17.42 0.06 -13.33
N HIS A 96 -16.61 -0.93 -12.92
CA HIS A 96 -16.00 -1.89 -13.83
C HIS A 96 -17.08 -2.76 -14.50
N GLU A 97 -18.01 -3.33 -13.74
CA GLU A 97 -19.08 -4.17 -14.26
C GLU A 97 -20.02 -3.44 -15.23
N GLN A 98 -20.21 -2.14 -15.01
CA GLN A 98 -21.03 -1.30 -15.90
C GLN A 98 -20.25 -0.74 -17.11
N HIS A 99 -18.96 -1.09 -17.25
CA HIS A 99 -18.11 -0.64 -18.37
C HIS A 99 -18.12 0.88 -18.60
N LEU A 100 -18.20 1.67 -17.53
CA LEU A 100 -18.40 3.13 -17.66
C LEU A 100 -17.20 3.83 -18.29
N PHE A 101 -16.00 3.29 -18.14
CA PHE A 101 -14.77 3.85 -18.73
C PHE A 101 -14.38 3.22 -20.05
N THR A 102 -14.96 2.07 -20.41
CA THR A 102 -14.60 1.32 -21.62
C THR A 102 -14.71 2.20 -22.88
N PRO A 103 -15.80 2.98 -23.13
CA PRO A 103 -15.89 3.78 -24.36
C PRO A 103 -14.81 4.86 -24.47
N VAL A 104 -14.38 5.41 -23.32
CA VAL A 104 -13.31 6.43 -23.30
C VAL A 104 -11.97 5.81 -23.60
N ILE A 105 -11.72 4.65 -23.02
CA ILE A 105 -10.45 3.92 -23.18
C ILE A 105 -10.31 3.36 -24.59
N GLU A 106 -11.38 2.75 -25.14
CA GLU A 106 -11.42 2.27 -26.53
C GLU A 106 -11.14 3.43 -27.51
N TYR A 107 -11.73 4.60 -27.31
CA TYR A 107 -11.46 5.77 -28.14
C TYR A 107 -9.99 6.22 -28.10
N ILE A 108 -9.36 6.17 -26.92
CA ILE A 108 -7.95 6.54 -26.77
C ILE A 108 -7.03 5.49 -27.40
N VAL A 109 -7.37 4.20 -27.28
CA VAL A 109 -6.57 3.08 -27.79
C VAL A 109 -6.78 2.83 -29.28
N ASP A 110 -7.81 3.44 -29.92
CA ASP A 110 -8.03 3.28 -31.34
C ASP A 110 -6.85 3.76 -32.17
N PRO A 111 -6.14 2.87 -32.91
CA PRO A 111 -4.97 3.21 -33.69
C PRO A 111 -5.27 4.15 -34.87
N ASN A 112 -6.56 4.30 -35.25
CA ASN A 112 -6.98 5.25 -36.26
C ASN A 112 -7.09 6.68 -35.71
N VAL A 113 -7.18 6.84 -34.38
CA VAL A 113 -7.32 8.13 -33.72
C VAL A 113 -5.95 8.58 -33.19
N PHE A 114 -5.25 7.71 -32.48
CA PHE A 114 -3.98 8.01 -31.86
C PHE A 114 -2.95 6.90 -32.11
N ASN A 115 -1.70 7.28 -32.35
CA ASN A 115 -0.59 6.31 -32.36
C ASN A 115 -0.23 5.88 -30.93
N GLU A 116 0.44 4.73 -30.78
CA GLU A 116 0.78 4.13 -29.48
C GLU A 116 1.54 5.08 -28.54
N SER A 117 2.44 5.91 -29.04
CA SER A 117 3.17 6.89 -28.24
C SER A 117 2.24 7.99 -27.71
N SER A 118 1.30 8.47 -28.54
CA SER A 118 0.31 9.46 -28.12
C SER A 118 -0.67 8.86 -27.11
N GLN A 119 -1.11 7.64 -27.29
CA GLN A 119 -1.95 6.92 -26.35
C GLN A 119 -1.29 6.84 -24.97
N THR A 120 -0.03 6.46 -24.90
CA THR A 120 0.75 6.39 -23.67
C THR A 120 0.82 7.75 -22.95
N ILE A 121 1.04 8.85 -23.69
CA ILE A 121 1.07 10.21 -23.12
C ILE A 121 -0.32 10.62 -22.64
N ILE A 122 -1.37 10.32 -23.39
CA ILE A 122 -2.76 10.65 -23.00
C ILE A 122 -3.15 9.89 -21.72
N PHE A 123 -2.82 8.60 -21.62
CA PHE A 123 -3.05 7.83 -20.41
C PHE A 123 -2.30 8.41 -19.21
N PHE A 124 -1.03 8.79 -19.38
CA PHE A 124 -0.26 9.44 -18.32
C PHE A 124 -0.93 10.74 -17.84
N LEU A 125 -1.29 11.63 -18.75
CA LEU A 125 -1.87 12.93 -18.40
C LEU A 125 -3.29 12.81 -17.85
N ALA A 126 -4.13 11.96 -18.46
CA ALA A 126 -5.51 11.77 -18.01
C ALA A 126 -5.57 11.16 -16.60
N ASN A 127 -4.76 10.12 -16.36
CA ASN A 127 -4.68 9.49 -15.07
C ASN A 127 -4.09 10.43 -14.01
N GLY A 128 -3.11 11.26 -14.38
CA GLY A 128 -2.58 12.28 -13.50
C GLY A 128 -3.61 13.33 -13.10
N ALA A 129 -4.37 13.84 -14.06
CA ALA A 129 -5.43 14.81 -13.80
C ALA A 129 -6.56 14.22 -12.93
N LEU A 130 -7.00 13.00 -13.22
CA LEU A 130 -8.02 12.31 -12.44
C LEU A 130 -7.53 11.98 -11.03
N SER A 131 -6.32 11.53 -10.87
CA SER A 131 -5.71 11.22 -9.58
C SER A 131 -5.50 12.47 -8.71
N ALA A 132 -5.34 13.64 -9.30
CA ALA A 132 -5.28 14.89 -8.54
C ALA A 132 -6.61 15.25 -7.86
N ILE A 133 -7.73 14.74 -8.35
CA ILE A 133 -9.09 15.00 -7.85
C ILE A 133 -9.60 13.82 -7.04
N SER A 134 -9.24 12.60 -7.45
CA SER A 134 -9.67 11.33 -6.88
C SER A 134 -8.51 10.56 -6.29
N ASP A 135 -8.82 9.49 -5.56
CA ASP A 135 -7.82 8.57 -5.02
C ASP A 135 -7.02 7.87 -6.15
N ASN A 136 -5.70 7.80 -6.00
CA ASN A 136 -4.80 7.23 -7.01
C ASN A 136 -5.01 5.72 -7.22
N VAL A 137 -5.34 4.98 -6.16
CA VAL A 137 -5.60 3.54 -6.24
C VAL A 137 -6.87 3.29 -7.05
N PHE A 138 -7.91 4.13 -6.86
CA PHE A 138 -9.14 4.06 -7.62
C PHE A 138 -8.89 4.24 -9.12
N VAL A 139 -8.25 5.34 -9.48
CA VAL A 139 -7.97 5.68 -10.87
C VAL A 139 -7.13 4.58 -11.53
N ALA A 140 -6.02 4.20 -10.89
CA ALA A 140 -5.13 3.17 -11.41
C ALA A 140 -5.86 1.83 -11.61
N THR A 141 -6.65 1.39 -10.63
CA THR A 141 -7.34 0.09 -10.69
C THR A 141 -8.31 0.03 -11.86
N ILE A 142 -9.13 1.07 -12.06
CA ILE A 142 -10.08 1.10 -13.17
C ILE A 142 -9.35 1.03 -14.51
N TYR A 143 -8.39 1.94 -14.73
CA TYR A 143 -7.72 2.02 -16.02
C TYR A 143 -6.87 0.79 -16.34
N ILE A 144 -6.17 0.23 -15.34
CA ILE A 144 -5.39 -1.00 -15.56
C ILE A 144 -6.30 -2.19 -15.89
N ASN A 145 -7.44 -2.33 -15.21
CA ASN A 145 -8.38 -3.41 -15.49
C ASN A 145 -8.95 -3.29 -16.91
N GLU A 146 -9.35 -2.10 -17.34
CA GLU A 146 -9.88 -1.90 -18.70
C GLU A 146 -8.82 -2.17 -19.77
N VAL A 147 -7.59 -1.68 -19.58
CA VAL A 147 -6.49 -1.95 -20.54
C VAL A 147 -6.13 -3.44 -20.54
N LYS A 148 -6.26 -4.13 -19.40
CA LYS A 148 -6.09 -5.57 -19.33
C LYS A 148 -7.18 -6.32 -20.12
N ASN A 149 -8.42 -5.87 -20.06
CA ASN A 149 -9.50 -6.45 -20.86
C ASN A 149 -9.19 -6.38 -22.37
N LEU A 150 -8.62 -5.24 -22.84
CA LEU A 150 -8.19 -5.10 -24.24
C LEU A 150 -7.04 -6.04 -24.60
N LEU A 151 -6.09 -6.28 -23.69
CA LEU A 151 -5.04 -7.28 -23.87
C LEU A 151 -5.63 -8.70 -23.96
N ASP A 152 -6.53 -9.04 -23.05
CA ASP A 152 -7.17 -10.37 -22.98
C ASP A 152 -8.07 -10.61 -24.20
N ALA A 153 -8.67 -9.55 -24.78
CA ALA A 153 -9.40 -9.58 -26.04
C ALA A 153 -8.47 -9.66 -27.27
N GLY A 154 -7.17 -9.47 -27.12
CA GLY A 154 -6.21 -9.47 -28.23
C GLY A 154 -6.20 -8.18 -29.07
N GLU A 155 -6.79 -7.10 -28.57
CA GLU A 155 -6.88 -5.81 -29.26
C GLU A 155 -5.60 -4.99 -29.16
N ILE A 156 -4.79 -5.23 -28.12
CA ILE A 156 -3.47 -4.61 -27.94
C ILE A 156 -2.40 -5.66 -27.70
N SER A 157 -1.15 -5.32 -28.03
CA SER A 157 0.01 -6.16 -27.77
C SER A 157 0.41 -6.12 -26.29
N LEU A 158 1.13 -7.16 -25.82
CA LEU A 158 1.70 -7.18 -24.47
C LEU A 158 2.67 -6.01 -24.23
N GLU A 159 3.45 -5.63 -25.24
CA GLU A 159 4.37 -4.51 -25.16
C GLU A 159 3.60 -3.20 -24.96
N HIS A 160 2.54 -2.99 -25.73
CA HIS A 160 1.70 -1.80 -25.61
C HIS A 160 0.98 -1.77 -24.26
N PHE A 161 0.43 -2.89 -23.78
CA PHE A 161 -0.14 -3.04 -22.45
C PHE A 161 0.86 -2.61 -21.36
N ASN A 162 2.09 -3.08 -21.42
CA ASN A 162 3.12 -2.72 -20.44
C ASN A 162 3.40 -1.21 -20.45
N ASN A 163 3.49 -0.59 -21.63
CA ASN A 163 3.70 0.85 -21.76
C ASN A 163 2.52 1.65 -21.17
N LEU A 164 1.30 1.24 -21.46
CA LEU A 164 0.09 1.86 -20.90
C LEU A 164 0.03 1.69 -19.38
N THR A 165 0.33 0.51 -18.85
CA THR A 165 0.32 0.24 -17.41
C THR A 165 1.36 1.09 -16.67
N ILE A 166 2.56 1.25 -17.24
CA ILE A 166 3.60 2.14 -16.69
C ILE A 166 3.10 3.60 -16.71
N ALA A 167 2.49 4.04 -17.81
CA ALA A 167 1.96 5.39 -17.93
C ALA A 167 0.82 5.67 -16.91
N ILE A 168 -0.09 4.73 -16.75
CA ILE A 168 -1.19 4.80 -15.77
C ILE A 168 -0.61 4.90 -14.36
N ASN A 169 0.26 3.96 -13.98
CA ASN A 169 0.83 3.92 -12.63
C ASN A 169 1.66 5.17 -12.32
N THR A 170 2.48 5.62 -13.26
CA THR A 170 3.30 6.82 -13.09
C THR A 170 2.43 8.08 -13.07
N GLY A 171 1.45 8.16 -13.98
CA GLY A 171 0.51 9.28 -14.06
C GLY A 171 -0.32 9.44 -12.79
N THR A 172 -0.80 8.36 -12.19
CA THR A 172 -1.58 8.42 -10.96
C THR A 172 -0.75 8.80 -9.74
N ASN A 173 0.50 8.37 -9.66
CA ASN A 173 1.32 8.58 -8.47
C ASN A 173 2.05 9.92 -8.44
N ILE A 174 2.57 10.42 -9.56
CA ILE A 174 3.35 11.67 -9.57
C ILE A 174 2.47 12.90 -9.25
N PRO A 175 1.35 13.15 -9.95
CA PRO A 175 0.50 14.30 -9.65
C PRO A 175 -0.24 14.21 -8.31
N SER A 176 -0.53 13.01 -7.84
CA SER A 176 -1.24 12.81 -6.58
C SER A 176 -0.43 13.29 -5.35
N ILE A 177 0.90 13.37 -5.45
CA ILE A 177 1.75 13.93 -4.40
C ILE A 177 1.42 15.41 -4.15
N ALA A 178 0.90 16.12 -5.14
CA ALA A 178 0.60 17.55 -5.05
C ALA A 178 -0.76 17.87 -4.40
N THR A 179 -1.62 16.87 -4.20
CA THR A 179 -2.96 17.10 -3.65
C THR A 179 -3.27 16.15 -2.49
N PRO A 180 -3.92 16.64 -1.41
CA PRO A 180 -4.31 15.79 -0.28
C PRO A 180 -5.24 14.65 -0.67
N ASN A 181 -6.12 14.87 -1.64
CA ASN A 181 -7.11 13.89 -2.09
C ASN A 181 -6.51 12.80 -2.99
N GLY A 182 -5.37 13.07 -3.62
CA GLY A 182 -4.73 12.12 -4.53
C GLY A 182 -4.00 10.97 -3.83
N GLN A 183 -3.88 11.03 -2.50
CA GLN A 183 -3.21 9.99 -1.72
C GLN A 183 -4.11 9.55 -0.58
N ALA A 184 -4.60 8.32 -0.61
CA ALA A 184 -5.39 7.74 0.48
C ALA A 184 -4.66 7.82 1.84
N ALA A 185 -3.33 7.77 1.84
CA ALA A 185 -2.52 7.89 3.05
C ALA A 185 -2.68 9.23 3.78
N PHE A 186 -2.99 10.33 3.09
CA PHE A 186 -3.23 11.64 3.72
C PHE A 186 -4.58 11.77 4.41
N LEU A 187 -5.50 10.84 4.19
CA LEU A 187 -6.78 10.82 4.89
C LEU A 187 -6.63 10.37 6.36
N PHE A 188 -5.43 9.94 6.77
CA PHE A 188 -5.11 9.44 8.11
C PHE A 188 -4.15 10.36 8.89
N LEU A 189 -3.73 11.46 8.33
CA LEU A 189 -2.96 12.51 9.00
C LEU A 189 -3.87 13.61 9.52
#